data_f448e8d8db5512789bc81fe774ea36a9
#
_entry.id   f448e8d8db5512789bc81fe774ea36a9
#
_cell.length_a   1.000
_cell.length_b   1.000
_cell.length_c   1.000
_cell.angle_alpha   90.00
_cell.angle_beta   90.00
_cell.angle_gamma   90.00
#
_symmetry.space_group_name_H-M   'P 1'
#
loop_
_entity.id
_entity.type
_entity.pdbx_description
1 polymer ?
#
loop_
_entity_poly.entity_id
_entity_poly.type
_entity_poly.pdbx_seq_one_letter_code
_entity_poly.pdbx_strand_id
1 'polypeptide(L)'
;VKKMRSVTPMKTAKIGYIVMSSLFCVLGAVLLFTPDASALWIGRLLGIGTIVFGAVKLVGYFSRDLFRLAFQYDLAFGVLLMVLGVVTLSHPGDAMSFLCVMFGIPVLADGLFKIQIAVDARRFGIRNWWLVLALAALTCVIGVVLVFRPAAGVRVLTALMGLSLLSDGALNLSVALCTVKIVDHQRPDVIETDDYEIE
;
A
#
# COMPACT_ATOMS: atom_id res chain seq x y z
N VAL A 1 -1.45 40.48 22.77
CA VAL A 1 -0.60 39.84 21.74
C VAL A 1 -1.50 38.99 20.86
N LYS A 2 -1.88 39.53 19.69
CA LYS A 2 -2.80 38.89 18.73
C LYS A 2 -2.10 37.64 18.13
N LYS A 3 -2.49 36.47 18.56
CA LYS A 3 -1.98 35.22 18.01
C LYS A 3 -2.60 35.02 16.63
N MET A 4 -1.96 35.55 15.59
CA MET A 4 -2.37 35.28 14.21
C MET A 4 -2.30 33.75 13.98
N ARG A 5 -3.45 33.13 13.81
CA ARG A 5 -3.55 31.71 13.39
C ARG A 5 -2.96 31.64 12.00
N SER A 6 -1.72 31.14 11.89
CA SER A 6 -1.03 31.09 10.60
C SER A 6 -1.77 30.10 9.68
N VAL A 7 -2.28 30.61 8.59
CA VAL A 7 -2.95 29.82 7.53
C VAL A 7 -1.92 29.02 6.70
N THR A 8 -0.64 29.29 6.94
CA THR A 8 0.51 28.68 6.24
C THR A 8 0.56 27.15 6.33
N PRO A 9 0.38 26.50 7.50
CA PRO A 9 0.44 25.05 7.58
C PRO A 9 -0.66 24.34 6.78
N MET A 10 -1.82 24.97 6.64
CA MET A 10 -2.95 24.41 5.89
C MET A 10 -2.72 24.45 4.38
N LYS A 11 -2.05 25.48 3.87
CA LYS A 11 -1.66 25.57 2.46
C LYS A 11 -0.58 24.56 2.10
N THR A 12 0.40 24.37 2.98
CA THR A 12 1.48 23.38 2.78
C THR A 12 0.94 21.95 2.80
N ALA A 13 0.05 21.63 3.73
CA ALA A 13 -0.61 20.33 3.79
C ALA A 13 -1.41 20.06 2.51
N LYS A 14 -2.15 21.04 1.99
CA LYS A 14 -2.90 20.95 0.74
C LYS A 14 -2.00 20.60 -0.45
N ILE A 15 -0.90 21.35 -0.61
CA ILE A 15 0.05 21.09 -1.71
C ILE A 15 0.62 19.68 -1.58
N GLY A 16 0.99 19.28 -0.37
CA GLY A 16 1.47 17.91 -0.09
C GLY A 16 0.45 16.84 -0.51
N TYR A 17 -0.83 17.01 -0.17
CA TYR A 17 -1.91 16.09 -0.57
C TYR A 17 -2.08 16.02 -2.09
N ILE A 18 -2.09 17.15 -2.79
CA ILE A 18 -2.21 17.18 -4.26
C ILE A 18 -1.01 16.50 -4.92
N VAL A 19 0.20 16.78 -4.46
CA VAL A 19 1.43 16.17 -4.99
C VAL A 19 1.41 14.65 -4.78
N MET A 20 1.10 14.18 -3.56
CA MET A 20 1.01 12.75 -3.26
C MET A 20 -0.09 12.05 -4.06
N SER A 21 -1.27 12.67 -4.18
CA SER A 21 -2.38 12.10 -4.97
C SER A 21 -2.02 12.00 -6.45
N SER A 22 -1.38 13.03 -7.00
CA SER A 22 -0.91 13.02 -8.39
C SER A 22 0.15 11.93 -8.61
N LEU A 23 1.07 11.76 -7.66
CA LEU A 23 2.10 10.73 -7.71
C LEU A 23 1.47 9.32 -7.66
N PHE A 24 0.45 9.10 -6.82
CA PHE A 24 -0.29 7.85 -6.79
C PHE A 24 -1.02 7.55 -8.09
N CYS A 25 -1.63 8.57 -8.72
CA CYS A 25 -2.25 8.42 -10.03
C CYS A 25 -1.23 8.03 -11.11
N VAL A 26 -0.08 8.69 -11.14
CA VAL A 26 0.97 8.38 -12.13
C VAL A 26 1.55 6.98 -11.90
N LEU A 27 1.91 6.64 -10.65
CA LEU A 27 2.41 5.31 -10.31
C LEU A 27 1.38 4.23 -10.60
N GLY A 28 0.13 4.44 -10.23
CA GLY A 28 -0.97 3.51 -10.50
C GLY A 28 -1.16 3.28 -12.00
N ALA A 29 -1.10 4.33 -12.81
CA ALA A 29 -1.16 4.23 -14.27
C ALA A 29 0.04 3.42 -14.82
N VAL A 30 1.25 3.69 -14.39
CA VAL A 30 2.45 2.95 -14.82
C VAL A 30 2.33 1.46 -14.48
N LEU A 31 1.91 1.13 -13.25
CA LEU A 31 1.73 -0.27 -12.83
C LEU A 31 0.65 -0.99 -13.66
N LEU A 32 -0.41 -0.27 -14.01
CA LEU A 32 -1.53 -0.83 -14.77
C LEU A 32 -1.16 -1.09 -16.24
N PHE A 33 -0.47 -0.13 -16.88
CA PHE A 33 -0.15 -0.23 -18.30
C PHE A 33 1.14 -1.02 -18.59
N THR A 34 2.08 -1.09 -17.67
CA THR A 34 3.35 -1.81 -17.81
C THR A 34 3.62 -2.77 -16.65
N PRO A 35 2.73 -3.77 -16.41
CA PRO A 35 2.81 -4.61 -15.21
C PRO A 35 4.10 -5.44 -15.14
N ASP A 36 4.60 -5.96 -16.27
CA ASP A 36 5.81 -6.80 -16.31
C ASP A 36 7.06 -5.98 -15.92
N ALA A 37 7.25 -4.81 -16.51
CA ALA A 37 8.36 -3.92 -16.19
C ALA A 37 8.26 -3.42 -14.74
N SER A 38 7.06 -3.05 -14.31
CA SER A 38 6.80 -2.58 -12.95
C SER A 38 7.09 -3.65 -11.90
N ALA A 39 6.71 -4.91 -12.16
CA ALA A 39 7.02 -6.04 -11.28
C ALA A 39 8.53 -6.23 -11.10
N LEU A 40 9.32 -6.12 -12.18
CA LEU A 40 10.77 -6.21 -12.11
C LEU A 40 11.38 -5.07 -11.27
N TRP A 41 10.86 -3.85 -11.43
CA TRP A 41 11.29 -2.71 -10.62
C TRP A 41 10.93 -2.89 -9.14
N ILE A 42 9.74 -3.37 -8.85
CA ILE A 42 9.33 -3.70 -7.47
C ILE A 42 10.25 -4.76 -6.87
N GLY A 43 10.55 -5.84 -7.62
CA GLY A 43 11.47 -6.87 -7.18
C GLY A 43 12.88 -6.34 -6.89
N ARG A 44 13.40 -5.43 -7.74
CA ARG A 44 14.69 -4.76 -7.50
C ARG A 44 14.66 -3.88 -6.26
N LEU A 45 13.62 -3.09 -6.07
CA LEU A 45 13.46 -2.23 -4.88
C LEU A 45 13.37 -3.07 -3.60
N LEU A 46 12.66 -4.20 -3.64
CA LEU A 46 12.62 -5.16 -2.53
C LEU A 46 14.01 -5.73 -2.23
N GLY A 47 14.78 -6.12 -3.26
CA GLY A 47 16.14 -6.61 -3.10
C GLY A 47 17.05 -5.56 -2.45
N ILE A 48 17.03 -4.32 -2.95
CA ILE A 48 17.79 -3.22 -2.36
C ILE A 48 17.36 -2.95 -0.92
N GLY A 49 16.05 -2.86 -0.65
CA GLY A 49 15.51 -2.64 0.69
C GLY A 49 15.93 -3.73 1.67
N THR A 50 15.92 -5.00 1.22
CA THR A 50 16.36 -6.15 2.04
C THR A 50 17.86 -6.08 2.36
N ILE A 51 18.71 -5.68 1.39
CA ILE A 51 20.15 -5.45 1.62
C ILE A 51 20.36 -4.33 2.63
N VAL A 52 19.71 -3.19 2.45
CA VAL A 52 19.81 -2.04 3.36
C VAL A 52 19.38 -2.43 4.78
N PHE A 53 18.26 -3.14 4.90
CA PHE A 53 17.79 -3.61 6.20
C PHE A 53 18.77 -4.61 6.85
N GLY A 54 19.33 -5.54 6.07
CA GLY A 54 20.39 -6.44 6.52
C GLY A 54 21.64 -5.69 6.99
N ALA A 55 22.07 -4.66 6.25
CA ALA A 55 23.20 -3.82 6.63
C ALA A 55 22.95 -3.06 7.93
N VAL A 56 21.75 -2.49 8.12
CA VAL A 56 21.36 -1.81 9.38
C VAL A 56 21.45 -2.77 10.55
N LYS A 57 20.96 -4.03 10.40
CA LYS A 57 21.06 -5.06 11.44
C LYS A 57 22.52 -5.42 11.76
N LEU A 58 23.39 -5.53 10.76
CA LEU A 58 24.81 -5.78 10.97
C LEU A 58 25.48 -4.62 11.72
N VAL A 59 25.19 -3.38 11.32
CA VAL A 59 25.70 -2.19 12.03
C VAL A 59 25.21 -2.17 13.47
N GLY A 60 23.93 -2.48 13.72
CA GLY A 60 23.37 -2.59 15.07
C GLY A 60 24.08 -3.63 15.93
N TYR A 61 24.41 -4.79 15.36
CA TYR A 61 25.16 -5.83 16.07
C TYR A 61 26.58 -5.39 16.47
N PHE A 62 27.28 -4.66 15.60
CA PHE A 62 28.64 -4.15 15.86
C PHE A 62 28.64 -2.89 16.73
N SER A 63 27.49 -2.30 17.03
CA SER A 63 27.37 -1.19 17.97
C SER A 63 27.77 -1.64 19.39
N ARG A 64 28.50 -0.79 20.12
CA ARG A 64 29.00 -1.09 21.47
C ARG A 64 28.02 -0.73 22.59
N ASP A 65 26.77 -0.46 22.27
CA ASP A 65 25.77 -0.03 23.23
C ASP A 65 25.20 -1.17 24.07
N LEU A 66 24.67 -0.83 25.26
CA LEU A 66 23.98 -1.75 26.19
C LEU A 66 22.78 -2.50 25.56
N PHE A 67 22.25 -2.00 24.46
CA PHE A 67 21.20 -2.65 23.67
C PHE A 67 21.64 -3.92 22.92
N ARG A 68 22.95 -4.23 22.91
CA ARG A 68 23.50 -5.43 22.26
C ARG A 68 22.84 -6.75 22.71
N LEU A 69 22.35 -6.82 23.94
CA LEU A 69 21.66 -8.01 24.45
C LEU A 69 20.29 -8.23 23.79
N ALA A 70 19.62 -7.15 23.35
CA ALA A 70 18.36 -7.24 22.61
C ALA A 70 18.54 -7.67 21.15
N PHE A 71 19.75 -7.55 20.59
CA PHE A 71 20.09 -7.79 19.19
C PHE A 71 20.97 -9.04 18.98
N GLN A 72 20.92 -10.02 19.86
CA GLN A 72 21.76 -11.24 19.80
C GLN A 72 21.70 -11.98 18.47
N TYR A 73 20.52 -12.00 17.83
CA TYR A 73 20.27 -12.70 16.57
C TYR A 73 20.46 -11.81 15.33
N ASP A 74 20.78 -10.53 15.51
CA ASP A 74 20.86 -9.57 14.39
C ASP A 74 22.03 -9.85 13.45
N LEU A 75 23.11 -10.48 13.92
CA LEU A 75 24.20 -10.92 13.05
C LEU A 75 23.71 -11.96 12.03
N ALA A 76 23.09 -13.04 12.53
CA ALA A 76 22.62 -14.11 11.67
C ALA A 76 21.52 -13.63 10.71
N PHE A 77 20.55 -12.89 11.24
CA PHE A 77 19.49 -12.29 10.41
C PHE A 77 20.03 -11.23 9.44
N GLY A 78 21.01 -10.41 9.83
CA GLY A 78 21.61 -9.42 8.96
C GLY A 78 22.33 -10.05 7.78
N VAL A 79 23.13 -11.09 8.03
CA VAL A 79 23.81 -11.85 6.97
C VAL A 79 22.78 -12.55 6.07
N LEU A 80 21.78 -13.22 6.66
CA LEU A 80 20.72 -13.88 5.90
C LEU A 80 19.97 -12.91 4.99
N LEU A 81 19.59 -11.74 5.51
CA LEU A 81 18.91 -10.71 4.74
C LEU A 81 19.78 -10.14 3.62
N MET A 82 21.08 -9.95 3.86
CA MET A 82 21.98 -9.52 2.80
C MET A 82 22.09 -10.54 1.67
N VAL A 83 22.26 -11.83 2.02
CA VAL A 83 22.28 -12.92 1.02
C VAL A 83 20.97 -12.98 0.25
N LEU A 84 19.83 -12.95 0.97
CA LEU A 84 18.51 -12.96 0.36
C LEU A 84 18.30 -11.74 -0.55
N GLY A 85 18.73 -10.56 -0.12
CA GLY A 85 18.63 -9.33 -0.90
C GLY A 85 19.46 -9.37 -2.19
N VAL A 86 20.67 -9.94 -2.13
CA VAL A 86 21.54 -10.14 -3.31
C VAL A 86 20.89 -11.13 -4.28
N VAL A 87 20.35 -12.25 -3.79
CA VAL A 87 19.62 -13.24 -4.61
C VAL A 87 18.39 -12.60 -5.27
N THR A 88 17.60 -11.85 -4.50
CA THR A 88 16.42 -11.13 -5.01
C THR A 88 16.81 -10.10 -6.08
N LEU A 89 17.91 -9.40 -5.90
CA LEU A 89 18.40 -8.40 -6.85
C LEU A 89 18.91 -9.03 -8.15
N SER A 90 19.52 -10.22 -8.04
CA SER A 90 20.01 -10.98 -9.19
C SER A 90 18.87 -11.60 -10.02
N HIS A 91 17.80 -12.04 -9.35
CA HIS A 91 16.65 -12.73 -9.95
C HIS A 91 15.32 -12.10 -9.52
N PRO A 92 15.04 -10.83 -9.87
CA PRO A 92 13.86 -10.12 -9.38
C PRO A 92 12.55 -10.74 -9.85
N GLY A 93 12.51 -11.33 -11.05
CA GLY A 93 11.33 -12.03 -11.58
C GLY A 93 10.99 -13.30 -10.80
N ASP A 94 11.99 -14.08 -10.40
CA ASP A 94 11.80 -15.30 -9.62
C ASP A 94 11.37 -14.96 -8.19
N ALA A 95 11.95 -13.92 -7.59
CA ALA A 95 11.55 -13.41 -6.29
C ALA A 95 10.08 -12.96 -6.29
N MET A 96 9.66 -12.23 -7.32
CA MET A 96 8.26 -11.83 -7.47
C MET A 96 7.33 -13.01 -7.70
N SER A 97 7.77 -14.02 -8.46
CA SER A 97 7.03 -15.26 -8.67
C SER A 97 6.86 -16.05 -7.37
N PHE A 98 7.90 -16.14 -6.55
CA PHE A 98 7.85 -16.75 -5.24
C PHE A 98 6.85 -16.04 -4.31
N LEU A 99 6.91 -14.70 -4.23
CA LEU A 99 5.95 -13.91 -3.46
C LEU A 99 4.52 -14.13 -3.97
N CYS A 100 4.33 -14.23 -5.28
CA CYS A 100 3.04 -14.48 -5.89
C CYS A 100 2.43 -15.81 -5.40
N VAL A 101 3.23 -16.89 -5.36
CA VAL A 101 2.79 -18.18 -4.83
C VAL A 101 2.48 -18.09 -3.33
N MET A 102 3.33 -17.41 -2.56
CA MET A 102 3.13 -17.20 -1.11
C MET A 102 1.82 -16.48 -0.81
N PHE A 103 1.44 -15.48 -1.59
CA PHE A 103 0.14 -14.81 -1.47
C PHE A 103 -1.01 -15.60 -2.09
N GLY A 104 -0.74 -16.40 -3.11
CA GLY A 104 -1.74 -17.20 -3.81
C GLY A 104 -2.40 -18.26 -2.92
N ILE A 105 -1.63 -18.89 -2.03
CA ILE A 105 -2.15 -19.91 -1.11
C ILE A 105 -3.21 -19.36 -0.16
N PRO A 106 -2.97 -18.26 0.60
CA PRO A 106 -4.00 -17.63 1.43
C PRO A 106 -5.21 -17.15 0.64
N VAL A 107 -5.00 -16.57 -0.54
CA VAL A 107 -6.11 -16.11 -1.40
C VAL A 107 -6.99 -17.26 -1.86
N LEU A 108 -6.37 -18.39 -2.21
CA LEU A 108 -7.12 -19.60 -2.58
C LEU A 108 -7.93 -20.15 -1.39
N ALA A 109 -7.32 -20.19 -0.20
CA ALA A 109 -8.00 -20.59 1.03
C ALA A 109 -9.19 -19.67 1.35
N ASP A 110 -9.01 -18.36 1.26
CA ASP A 110 -10.08 -17.36 1.46
C ASP A 110 -11.24 -17.58 0.47
N GLY A 111 -10.94 -17.84 -0.79
CA GLY A 111 -11.95 -18.15 -1.80
C GLY A 111 -12.76 -19.40 -1.44
N LEU A 112 -12.08 -20.47 -0.98
CA LEU A 112 -12.75 -21.71 -0.55
C LEU A 112 -13.65 -21.49 0.66
N PHE A 113 -13.19 -20.72 1.67
CA PHE A 113 -14.03 -20.37 2.82
C PHE A 113 -15.25 -19.54 2.41
N LYS A 114 -15.11 -18.60 1.48
CA LYS A 114 -16.24 -17.83 0.95
C LYS A 114 -17.25 -18.69 0.18
N ILE A 115 -16.79 -19.75 -0.52
CA ILE A 115 -17.71 -20.72 -1.13
C ILE A 115 -18.54 -21.41 -0.06
N GLN A 116 -17.93 -21.86 1.05
CA GLN A 116 -18.67 -22.48 2.16
C GLN A 116 -19.72 -21.48 2.72
N ILE A 117 -19.33 -20.23 2.97
CA ILE A 117 -20.24 -19.19 3.44
C ILE A 117 -21.41 -18.97 2.44
N ALA A 118 -21.13 -18.98 1.15
CA ALA A 118 -22.19 -18.82 0.13
C ALA A 118 -23.17 -19.99 0.13
N VAL A 119 -22.68 -21.22 0.30
CA VAL A 119 -23.53 -22.42 0.41
C VAL A 119 -24.41 -22.36 1.66
N ASP A 120 -23.85 -21.96 2.79
CA ASP A 120 -24.59 -21.83 4.03
C ASP A 120 -25.62 -20.67 3.94
N ALA A 121 -25.24 -19.52 3.36
CA ALA A 121 -26.16 -18.42 3.09
C ALA A 121 -27.37 -18.85 2.25
N ARG A 122 -27.16 -19.73 1.26
CA ARG A 122 -28.25 -20.33 0.49
C ARG A 122 -29.16 -21.21 1.36
N ARG A 123 -28.60 -22.02 2.25
CA ARG A 123 -29.35 -22.88 3.18
C ARG A 123 -30.20 -22.08 4.14
N PHE A 124 -29.71 -20.92 4.58
CA PHE A 124 -30.45 -19.99 5.45
C PHE A 124 -31.44 -19.08 4.70
N GLY A 125 -31.60 -19.26 3.38
CA GLY A 125 -32.56 -18.50 2.59
C GLY A 125 -32.18 -17.05 2.32
N ILE A 126 -30.90 -16.69 2.44
CA ILE A 126 -30.41 -15.32 2.15
C ILE A 126 -30.53 -15.07 0.64
N ARG A 127 -31.30 -14.06 0.25
CA ARG A 127 -31.63 -13.78 -1.15
C ARG A 127 -30.40 -13.52 -2.04
N ASN A 128 -29.34 -12.95 -1.51
CA ASN A 128 -28.17 -12.52 -2.28
C ASN A 128 -26.97 -13.51 -2.20
N TRP A 129 -27.21 -14.79 -1.85
CA TRP A 129 -26.16 -15.81 -1.73
C TRP A 129 -25.32 -15.98 -3.01
N TRP A 130 -25.93 -15.76 -4.17
CA TRP A 130 -25.27 -15.91 -5.48
C TRP A 130 -24.16 -14.87 -5.71
N LEU A 131 -24.30 -13.64 -5.17
CA LEU A 131 -23.25 -12.61 -5.22
C LEU A 131 -22.00 -13.05 -4.44
N VAL A 132 -22.20 -13.61 -3.25
CA VAL A 132 -21.11 -14.14 -2.44
C VAL A 132 -20.43 -15.30 -3.18
N LEU A 133 -21.21 -16.18 -3.80
CA LEU A 133 -20.68 -17.30 -4.58
C LEU A 133 -19.88 -16.81 -5.81
N ALA A 134 -20.38 -15.82 -6.54
CA ALA A 134 -19.69 -15.26 -7.70
C ALA A 134 -18.33 -14.63 -7.30
N LEU A 135 -18.33 -13.84 -6.21
CA LEU A 135 -17.09 -13.24 -5.69
C LEU A 135 -16.13 -14.31 -5.15
N ALA A 136 -16.63 -15.34 -4.50
CA ALA A 136 -15.84 -16.48 -4.03
C ALA A 136 -15.19 -17.23 -5.19
N ALA A 137 -15.95 -17.51 -6.25
CA ALA A 137 -15.41 -18.16 -7.46
C ALA A 137 -14.34 -17.30 -8.12
N LEU A 138 -14.54 -15.98 -8.22
CA LEU A 138 -13.52 -15.07 -8.74
C LEU A 138 -12.25 -15.09 -7.88
N THR A 139 -12.39 -15.06 -6.56
CA THR A 139 -11.24 -15.15 -5.63
C THR A 139 -10.50 -16.48 -5.79
N CYS A 140 -11.21 -17.60 -5.93
CA CYS A 140 -10.60 -18.90 -6.18
C CYS A 140 -9.84 -18.93 -7.51
N VAL A 141 -10.41 -18.38 -8.59
CA VAL A 141 -9.73 -18.32 -9.90
C VAL A 141 -8.44 -17.51 -9.80
N ILE A 142 -8.48 -16.37 -9.14
CA ILE A 142 -7.28 -15.56 -8.89
C ILE A 142 -6.25 -16.37 -8.09
N GLY A 143 -6.64 -16.99 -6.98
CA GLY A 143 -5.75 -17.82 -6.15
C GLY A 143 -5.11 -18.96 -6.94
N VAL A 144 -5.86 -19.66 -7.79
CA VAL A 144 -5.35 -20.72 -8.68
C VAL A 144 -4.33 -20.15 -9.66
N VAL A 145 -4.60 -19.01 -10.29
CA VAL A 145 -3.66 -18.36 -11.22
C VAL A 145 -2.37 -17.97 -10.50
N LEU A 146 -2.46 -17.42 -9.29
CA LEU A 146 -1.28 -17.05 -8.50
C LEU A 146 -0.39 -18.25 -8.16
N VAL A 147 -0.99 -19.39 -7.83
CA VAL A 147 -0.24 -20.60 -7.42
C VAL A 147 0.32 -21.35 -8.62
N PHE A 148 -0.51 -21.61 -9.64
CA PHE A 148 -0.13 -22.49 -10.75
C PHE A 148 0.53 -21.79 -11.94
N ARG A 149 0.32 -20.45 -12.07
CA ARG A 149 0.93 -19.64 -13.12
C ARG A 149 1.51 -18.34 -12.52
N PRO A 150 2.58 -18.44 -11.72
CA PRO A 150 3.10 -17.30 -10.98
C PRO A 150 3.49 -16.11 -11.86
N ALA A 151 4.03 -16.35 -13.06
CA ALA A 151 4.34 -15.26 -14.00
C ALA A 151 3.09 -14.47 -14.44
N ALA A 152 1.98 -15.16 -14.73
CA ALA A 152 0.70 -14.49 -14.99
C ALA A 152 0.12 -13.84 -13.73
N GLY A 153 0.28 -14.51 -12.58
CA GLY A 153 -0.14 -14.01 -11.28
C GLY A 153 0.55 -12.71 -10.89
N VAL A 154 1.86 -12.61 -11.09
CA VAL A 154 2.63 -11.35 -10.87
C VAL A 154 2.04 -10.22 -11.70
N ARG A 155 1.72 -10.46 -12.97
CA ARG A 155 1.10 -9.46 -13.83
C ARG A 155 -0.27 -9.01 -13.30
N VAL A 156 -1.11 -9.97 -12.89
CA VAL A 156 -2.44 -9.67 -12.32
C VAL A 156 -2.31 -8.88 -11.02
N LEU A 157 -1.44 -9.31 -10.10
CA LEU A 157 -1.21 -8.59 -8.84
C LEU A 157 -0.71 -7.17 -9.07
N THR A 158 0.27 -6.98 -9.97
CA THR A 158 0.81 -5.66 -10.27
C THR A 158 -0.26 -4.76 -10.89
N ALA A 159 -1.09 -5.29 -11.79
CA ALA A 159 -2.21 -4.55 -12.38
C ALA A 159 -3.27 -4.17 -11.33
N LEU A 160 -3.60 -5.07 -10.40
CA LEU A 160 -4.52 -4.80 -9.30
C LEU A 160 -3.97 -3.74 -8.34
N MET A 161 -2.68 -3.79 -8.02
CA MET A 161 -2.01 -2.74 -7.25
C MET A 161 -2.08 -1.39 -7.97
N GLY A 162 -1.86 -1.38 -9.29
CA GLY A 162 -1.99 -0.18 -10.12
C GLY A 162 -3.39 0.40 -10.08
N LEU A 163 -4.42 -0.44 -10.21
CA LEU A 163 -5.82 -0.03 -10.11
C LEU A 163 -6.17 0.52 -8.72
N SER A 164 -5.69 -0.11 -7.66
CA SER A 164 -5.87 0.35 -6.28
C SER A 164 -5.25 1.73 -6.08
N LEU A 165 -3.97 1.92 -6.47
CA LEU A 165 -3.28 3.21 -6.36
C LEU A 165 -3.95 4.31 -7.20
N LEU A 166 -4.46 3.98 -8.40
CA LEU A 166 -5.24 4.93 -9.21
C LEU A 166 -6.52 5.36 -8.48
N SER A 167 -7.25 4.41 -7.91
CA SER A 167 -8.48 4.68 -7.16
C SER A 167 -8.19 5.55 -5.95
N ASP A 168 -7.17 5.23 -5.17
CA ASP A 168 -6.75 6.00 -4.00
C ASP A 168 -6.28 7.41 -4.40
N GLY A 169 -5.48 7.52 -5.46
CA GLY A 169 -5.03 8.80 -6.00
C GLY A 169 -6.20 9.67 -6.46
N ALA A 170 -7.16 9.10 -7.19
CA ALA A 170 -8.34 9.82 -7.67
C ALA A 170 -9.24 10.27 -6.51
N LEU A 171 -9.47 9.40 -5.51
CA LEU A 171 -10.26 9.74 -4.32
C LEU A 171 -9.58 10.85 -3.52
N ASN A 172 -8.30 10.74 -3.21
CA ASN A 172 -7.55 11.73 -2.47
C ASN A 172 -7.49 13.08 -3.20
N LEU A 173 -7.32 13.06 -4.53
CA LEU A 173 -7.35 14.28 -5.35
C LEU A 173 -8.74 14.93 -5.32
N SER A 174 -9.81 14.14 -5.44
CA SER A 174 -11.19 14.62 -5.34
C SER A 174 -11.47 15.28 -3.99
N VAL A 175 -11.06 14.63 -2.89
CA VAL A 175 -11.20 15.17 -1.53
C VAL A 175 -10.41 16.47 -1.39
N ALA A 176 -9.15 16.53 -1.85
CA ALA A 176 -8.33 17.73 -1.78
C ALA A 176 -8.94 18.91 -2.55
N LEU A 177 -9.52 18.65 -3.73
CA LEU A 177 -10.19 19.68 -4.54
C LEU A 177 -11.52 20.13 -3.92
N CYS A 178 -12.34 19.19 -3.43
CA CYS A 178 -13.62 19.52 -2.78
C CYS A 178 -13.44 20.31 -1.49
N THR A 179 -12.50 19.90 -0.64
CA THR A 179 -12.21 20.60 0.63
C THR A 179 -11.77 22.04 0.40
N VAL A 180 -11.02 22.30 -0.69
CA VAL A 180 -10.61 23.64 -1.07
C VAL A 180 -11.80 24.53 -1.43
N LYS A 181 -12.76 24.00 -2.16
CA LYS A 181 -13.94 24.75 -2.60
C LYS A 181 -14.82 25.17 -1.41
N ILE A 182 -14.90 24.32 -0.39
CA ILE A 182 -15.64 24.62 0.84
C ILE A 182 -14.96 25.70 1.66
N VAL A 183 -13.64 25.66 1.82
CA VAL A 183 -12.87 26.64 2.61
C VAL A 183 -12.85 28.01 1.94
N ASP A 184 -12.79 28.07 0.61
CA ASP A 184 -12.87 29.36 -0.10
C ASP A 184 -14.27 30.00 -0.04
N HIS A 185 -15.32 29.18 0.12
CA HIS A 185 -16.70 29.68 0.29
C HIS A 185 -17.01 30.12 1.73
N GLN A 186 -16.26 29.62 2.73
CA GLN A 186 -16.43 29.97 4.15
C GLN A 186 -15.56 31.14 4.60
N ARG A 187 -14.88 31.85 3.68
CA ARG A 187 -14.06 33.01 3.97
C ARG A 187 -14.80 34.28 4.44
N PRO A 188 -16.14 34.45 4.31
CA PRO A 188 -16.81 35.67 4.77
C PRO A 188 -16.92 35.83 6.28
N ASP A 189 -16.71 34.77 7.08
CA ASP A 189 -16.97 34.79 8.52
C ASP A 189 -15.74 35.11 9.38
N VAL A 190 -14.83 35.94 8.91
CA VAL A 190 -13.93 36.66 9.80
C VAL A 190 -14.73 37.83 10.38
N ILE A 191 -15.42 37.59 11.50
CA ILE A 191 -15.97 38.65 12.32
C ILE A 191 -14.76 39.48 12.80
N GLU A 192 -14.54 40.63 12.20
CA GLU A 192 -13.74 41.71 12.80
C GLU A 192 -14.48 42.09 14.07
N THR A 193 -14.02 41.58 15.20
CA THR A 193 -14.47 42.08 16.50
C THR A 193 -13.78 43.42 16.67
N ASP A 194 -14.47 44.47 16.28
CA ASP A 194 -14.08 45.86 16.58
C ASP A 194 -13.97 46.01 18.08
N ASP A 195 -12.94 46.71 18.47
CA ASP A 195 -12.54 47.08 19.81
C ASP A 195 -13.73 47.62 20.63
N TYR A 196 -14.14 46.90 21.65
CA TYR A 196 -14.82 47.54 22.79
C TYR A 196 -13.73 47.98 23.75
N GLU A 197 -13.31 49.23 23.63
CA GLU A 197 -12.69 49.96 24.73
C GLU A 197 -13.74 50.06 25.84
N ILE A 198 -13.46 49.42 26.97
CA ILE A 198 -14.19 49.64 28.22
C ILE A 198 -13.37 50.67 28.99
N GLU A 199 -13.94 51.87 29.13
CA GLU A 199 -13.52 52.88 30.12
C GLU A 199 -13.73 52.36 31.55
#